data_535cdd850b1a4c3fe5fd014dc42d39d1
#
_entry.id   535cdd850b1a4c3fe5fd014dc42d39d1
#
_cell.length_a   1.000
_cell.length_b   1.000
_cell.length_c   1.000
_cell.angle_alpha   90.00
_cell.angle_beta   90.00
_cell.angle_gamma   90.00
#
_symmetry.space_group_name_H-M   'P 1'
#
loop_
_entity.id
_entity.type
_entity.pdbx_description
1 polymer ?
#
loop_
_entity_poly.entity_id
_entity_poly.type
_entity_poly.pdbx_seq_one_letter_code
_entity_poly.pdbx_strand_id
1 'polypeptide(L)'
;MKKLTPVWLALWVALVSGPLRAAEPLATEARATMEKATMFMRSIATEGGYLWRYSPDLKERAGENSATPTQIWVQPPGTPSMGMAWLRAYEVTGDARYLDAAQAAADALAVGQLESGGWDYLVDFDPKLSTGWYRRTDAGKISVDDAAKRKNTTTFDDDNTQSAIRFLLAVADASKGASEPRDMRIRTALDYALTKLLAAQRPNGGWPQRWTGTPVDPREYPVQAARFPQDYPREYSKHNYNGYYTLNDNTQRDCVMTLLDAAKRLGRPEFRAAALKGGNFLLLAQLPEPQPTWAQQYNPQLEPAWARAFEPPSVCSNESGGAIRLLIDLYLETGDAKYLEPLPRAIAWFKRSEIAPGLWARLYEIGTNKPIYGDRDGKVHYTVEELTPERQTGYSWKSSYGMPGIFAYYDEVKAIGRTAILAKRKAAEDAATSPKGKAARAKALEPRVREVIAALDAQGRWLASASRRSPAPQITTSAFIANLQTLCGYLEAVK
;
A
#
# COMPACT_ATOMS: atom_id res chain seq x y z
N MET A 1 -18.48 -51.06 70.89
CA MET A 1 -18.92 -49.75 70.44
C MET A 1 -17.68 -48.90 70.24
N LYS A 2 -17.20 -48.79 68.98
CA LYS A 2 -16.05 -47.94 68.61
C LYS A 2 -16.56 -46.74 67.85
N LYS A 3 -16.28 -45.53 68.36
CA LYS A 3 -16.67 -44.25 67.80
C LYS A 3 -15.75 -43.92 66.59
N LEU A 4 -16.32 -43.70 65.41
CA LEU A 4 -15.68 -43.19 64.25
C LEU A 4 -15.72 -41.65 64.23
N THR A 5 -14.58 -41.01 64.20
CA THR A 5 -14.41 -39.56 64.03
C THR A 5 -14.31 -39.24 62.55
N PRO A 6 -15.02 -38.25 62.00
CA PRO A 6 -14.86 -37.85 60.58
C PRO A 6 -13.62 -36.93 60.40
N VAL A 7 -12.75 -37.28 59.46
CA VAL A 7 -11.64 -36.46 59.00
C VAL A 7 -12.16 -35.52 57.90
N TRP A 8 -12.16 -34.23 58.16
CA TRP A 8 -12.43 -33.20 57.16
C TRP A 8 -11.19 -32.96 56.29
N LEU A 9 -11.29 -33.34 55.05
CA LEU A 9 -10.27 -33.00 54.00
C LEU A 9 -10.56 -31.59 53.49
N ALA A 10 -9.76 -30.62 53.93
CA ALA A 10 -9.83 -29.26 53.40
C ALA A 10 -9.11 -29.22 52.07
N LEU A 11 -9.86 -29.13 50.97
CA LEU A 11 -9.33 -28.89 49.62
C LEU A 11 -8.93 -27.39 49.52
N TRP A 12 -7.60 -27.15 49.56
CA TRP A 12 -7.06 -25.84 49.21
C TRP A 12 -7.07 -25.68 47.65
N VAL A 13 -8.05 -24.95 47.13
CA VAL A 13 -8.00 -24.46 45.75
C VAL A 13 -7.10 -23.23 45.76
N ALA A 14 -5.86 -23.44 45.36
CA ALA A 14 -4.95 -22.32 45.07
C ALA A 14 -5.48 -21.57 43.82
N LEU A 15 -6.17 -20.47 44.04
CA LEU A 15 -6.46 -19.49 43.01
C LEU A 15 -5.13 -18.90 42.52
N VAL A 16 -4.68 -19.40 41.36
CA VAL A 16 -3.61 -18.77 40.61
C VAL A 16 -4.14 -17.45 40.04
N SER A 17 -4.20 -16.45 40.91
CA SER A 17 -4.46 -15.05 40.51
C SER A 17 -3.13 -14.42 40.08
N GLY A 18 -2.69 -14.80 38.88
CA GLY A 18 -1.53 -14.23 38.21
C GLY A 18 -1.94 -13.07 37.28
N PRO A 19 -1.22 -12.71 36.27
CA PRO A 19 -1.21 -11.41 35.57
C PRO A 19 -2.52 -10.93 34.91
N LEU A 20 -3.59 -11.70 34.91
CA LEU A 20 -4.90 -11.34 34.33
C LEU A 20 -5.57 -10.13 35.01
N ARG A 21 -5.33 -9.90 36.31
CA ARG A 21 -6.01 -8.84 37.07
C ARG A 21 -5.46 -7.43 36.79
N ALA A 22 -4.23 -7.29 36.29
CA ALA A 22 -3.63 -6.02 35.91
C ALA A 22 -3.90 -5.64 34.44
N ALA A 23 -4.23 -6.59 33.57
CA ALA A 23 -4.54 -6.36 32.16
C ALA A 23 -5.94 -5.76 31.93
N GLU A 24 -6.89 -6.08 32.80
CA GLU A 24 -8.29 -5.65 32.65
C GLU A 24 -8.50 -4.13 32.76
N PRO A 25 -7.90 -3.39 33.72
CA PRO A 25 -7.99 -1.94 33.76
C PRO A 25 -7.38 -1.26 32.52
N LEU A 26 -6.19 -1.68 32.08
CA LEU A 26 -5.54 -1.10 30.92
C LEU A 26 -6.29 -1.38 29.61
N ALA A 27 -6.90 -2.56 29.47
CA ALA A 27 -7.76 -2.87 28.33
C ALA A 27 -9.00 -1.98 28.28
N THR A 28 -9.58 -1.68 29.43
CA THR A 28 -10.71 -0.76 29.56
C THR A 28 -10.33 0.67 29.17
N GLU A 29 -9.18 1.16 29.68
CA GLU A 29 -8.64 2.47 29.31
C GLU A 29 -8.31 2.55 27.81
N ALA A 30 -7.73 1.48 27.25
CA ALA A 30 -7.44 1.41 25.81
C ALA A 30 -8.70 1.52 24.95
N ARG A 31 -9.79 0.82 25.33
CA ARG A 31 -11.10 0.92 24.64
C ARG A 31 -11.70 2.32 24.73
N ALA A 32 -11.70 2.93 25.92
CA ALA A 32 -12.19 4.28 26.12
C ALA A 32 -11.39 5.31 25.30
N THR A 33 -10.06 5.13 25.24
CA THR A 33 -9.17 5.96 24.43
C THR A 33 -9.47 5.83 22.92
N MET A 34 -9.65 4.60 22.43
CA MET A 34 -10.04 4.33 21.04
C MET A 34 -11.38 4.99 20.71
N GLU A 35 -12.37 4.86 21.60
CA GLU A 35 -13.69 5.45 21.40
C GLU A 35 -13.60 6.97 21.29
N LYS A 36 -12.93 7.62 22.24
CA LYS A 36 -12.78 9.09 22.25
C LYS A 36 -12.05 9.60 20.99
N ALA A 37 -10.97 8.95 20.59
CA ALA A 37 -10.23 9.30 19.38
C ALA A 37 -11.08 9.07 18.11
N THR A 38 -11.88 8.01 18.08
CA THR A 38 -12.80 7.71 16.98
C THR A 38 -13.88 8.77 16.83
N MET A 39 -14.48 9.20 17.93
CA MET A 39 -15.49 10.26 17.91
C MET A 39 -14.93 11.55 17.30
N PHE A 40 -13.71 11.94 17.69
CA PHE A 40 -13.06 13.10 17.11
C PHE A 40 -12.81 12.91 15.59
N MET A 41 -12.16 11.81 15.18
CA MET A 41 -11.85 11.61 13.76
C MET A 41 -13.10 11.54 12.89
N ARG A 42 -14.17 10.92 13.38
CA ARG A 42 -15.45 10.91 12.66
C ARG A 42 -16.07 12.30 12.53
N SER A 43 -15.87 13.18 13.50
CA SER A 43 -16.40 14.55 13.47
C SER A 43 -15.73 15.45 12.40
N ILE A 44 -14.51 15.12 11.98
CA ILE A 44 -13.76 15.86 10.96
C ILE A 44 -13.76 15.19 9.58
N ALA A 45 -14.43 14.03 9.45
CA ALA A 45 -14.53 13.31 8.18
C ALA A 45 -15.34 14.11 7.16
N THR A 46 -14.92 14.10 5.92
CA THR A 46 -15.68 14.64 4.78
C THR A 46 -16.38 13.48 4.08
N GLU A 47 -17.70 13.40 4.14
CA GLU A 47 -18.50 12.30 3.58
C GLU A 47 -17.99 10.91 4.00
N GLY A 48 -17.39 10.80 5.18
CA GLY A 48 -16.76 9.57 5.69
C GLY A 48 -15.28 9.37 5.30
N GLY A 49 -14.72 10.18 4.42
CA GLY A 49 -13.33 10.10 4.01
C GLY A 49 -12.40 11.09 4.72
N TYR A 50 -11.10 10.98 4.46
CA TYR A 50 -10.05 11.65 5.20
C TYR A 50 -8.95 12.19 4.29
N LEU A 51 -8.29 13.27 4.77
CA LEU A 51 -7.04 13.78 4.24
C LEU A 51 -5.84 13.22 5.05
N TRP A 52 -4.61 13.54 4.64
CA TRP A 52 -3.42 13.10 5.38
C TRP A 52 -3.20 13.87 6.68
N ARG A 53 -3.50 15.17 6.67
CA ARG A 53 -3.23 16.05 7.82
C ARG A 53 -4.17 17.23 7.90
N TYR A 54 -4.30 17.72 9.14
CA TYR A 54 -5.13 18.87 9.49
C TYR A 54 -4.38 19.68 10.54
N SER A 55 -4.49 21.03 10.49
CA SER A 55 -4.09 21.87 11.62
C SER A 55 -4.99 21.64 12.84
N PRO A 56 -4.52 21.90 14.08
CA PRO A 56 -5.34 21.69 15.27
C PRO A 56 -6.65 22.49 15.29
N ASP A 57 -6.70 23.65 14.61
CA ASP A 57 -7.89 24.49 14.44
C ASP A 57 -8.69 24.14 13.19
N LEU A 58 -8.29 23.11 12.42
CA LEU A 58 -8.94 22.59 11.21
C LEU A 58 -9.03 23.58 10.04
N LYS A 59 -8.32 24.71 10.09
CA LYS A 59 -8.31 25.68 8.99
C LYS A 59 -7.43 25.24 7.83
N GLU A 60 -6.29 24.62 8.14
CA GLU A 60 -5.40 24.07 7.13
C GLU A 60 -5.63 22.57 7.00
N ARG A 61 -5.72 22.11 5.76
CA ARG A 61 -5.98 20.71 5.42
C ARG A 61 -5.13 20.31 4.21
N ALA A 62 -4.60 19.09 4.21
CA ALA A 62 -3.81 18.62 3.10
C ALA A 62 -3.79 17.09 2.98
N GLY A 63 -3.69 16.62 1.75
CA GLY A 63 -3.10 15.35 1.36
C GLY A 63 -1.62 15.55 1.06
N GLU A 64 -1.15 15.15 -0.10
CA GLU A 64 0.17 15.51 -0.60
C GLU A 64 0.26 17.03 -0.81
N ASN A 65 -0.79 17.61 -1.37
CA ASN A 65 -0.98 19.04 -1.58
C ASN A 65 -2.07 19.59 -0.66
N SER A 66 -2.19 20.93 -0.60
CA SER A 66 -3.27 21.61 0.11
C SER A 66 -4.64 21.14 -0.40
N ALA A 67 -5.60 21.02 0.50
CA ALA A 67 -6.94 20.53 0.21
C ALA A 67 -8.03 21.42 0.82
N THR A 68 -9.24 21.35 0.26
CA THR A 68 -10.42 22.04 0.75
C THR A 68 -11.20 21.20 1.77
N PRO A 69 -12.15 21.78 2.53
CA PRO A 69 -13.01 21.01 3.43
C PRO A 69 -13.91 19.99 2.74
N THR A 70 -14.12 20.09 1.43
CA THR A 70 -14.97 19.19 0.64
C THR A 70 -14.22 18.03 0.02
N GLN A 71 -12.92 17.94 0.26
CA GLN A 71 -12.04 16.95 -0.36
C GLN A 71 -11.62 15.85 0.60
N ILE A 72 -11.42 14.65 0.04
CA ILE A 72 -10.77 13.51 0.68
C ILE A 72 -9.57 13.08 -0.16
N TRP A 73 -8.61 12.38 0.46
CA TRP A 73 -7.42 11.87 -0.21
C TRP A 73 -7.48 10.36 -0.35
N VAL A 74 -7.24 9.84 -1.55
CA VAL A 74 -7.29 8.40 -1.84
C VAL A 74 -5.95 7.72 -1.57
N GLN A 75 -4.86 8.32 -2.04
CA GLN A 75 -3.50 7.81 -1.83
C GLN A 75 -3.22 7.57 -0.34
N PRO A 76 -2.62 6.43 0.05
CA PRO A 76 -2.19 6.19 1.42
C PRO A 76 -1.27 7.30 1.98
N PRO A 77 -1.40 7.68 3.25
CA PRO A 77 -2.28 7.13 4.30
C PRO A 77 -3.66 7.80 4.40
N GLY A 78 -4.30 8.12 3.27
CA GLY A 78 -5.62 8.76 3.19
C GLY A 78 -6.79 7.82 3.54
N THR A 79 -7.91 8.02 2.84
CA THR A 79 -9.20 7.37 3.13
C THR A 79 -9.13 5.84 3.17
N PRO A 80 -8.51 5.11 2.21
CA PRO A 80 -8.42 3.66 2.28
C PRO A 80 -7.68 3.16 3.53
N SER A 81 -6.56 3.81 3.90
CA SER A 81 -5.78 3.44 5.07
C SER A 81 -6.54 3.66 6.39
N MET A 82 -7.28 4.75 6.49
CA MET A 82 -8.18 5.02 7.62
C MET A 82 -9.28 3.97 7.69
N GLY A 83 -9.89 3.64 6.56
CA GLY A 83 -10.92 2.61 6.49
C GLY A 83 -10.41 1.23 6.93
N MET A 84 -9.21 0.83 6.53
CA MET A 84 -8.57 -0.41 6.99
C MET A 84 -8.30 -0.38 8.51
N ALA A 85 -7.92 0.77 9.07
CA ALA A 85 -7.74 0.90 10.51
C ALA A 85 -9.07 0.75 11.29
N TRP A 86 -10.17 1.28 10.74
CA TRP A 86 -11.51 1.07 11.29
C TRP A 86 -11.92 -0.40 11.26
N LEU A 87 -11.71 -1.09 10.14
CA LEU A 87 -11.99 -2.53 10.03
C LEU A 87 -11.19 -3.33 11.05
N ARG A 88 -9.90 -3.01 11.24
CA ARG A 88 -9.09 -3.66 12.26
C ARG A 88 -9.62 -3.44 13.67
N ALA A 89 -10.10 -2.23 13.98
CA ALA A 89 -10.74 -1.94 15.27
C ALA A 89 -12.03 -2.75 15.44
N TYR A 90 -12.84 -2.88 14.39
CA TYR A 90 -14.05 -3.73 14.41
C TYR A 90 -13.70 -5.20 14.67
N GLU A 91 -12.76 -5.78 13.94
CA GLU A 91 -12.31 -7.18 14.11
C GLU A 91 -11.88 -7.47 15.56
N VAL A 92 -11.15 -6.53 16.15
CA VAL A 92 -10.64 -6.68 17.51
C VAL A 92 -11.70 -6.44 18.57
N THR A 93 -12.58 -5.49 18.39
CA THR A 93 -13.53 -5.07 19.45
C THR A 93 -14.92 -5.65 19.30
N GLY A 94 -15.35 -5.98 18.08
CA GLY A 94 -16.73 -6.32 17.73
C GLY A 94 -17.68 -5.12 17.75
N ASP A 95 -17.17 -3.90 17.94
CA ASP A 95 -18.00 -2.70 18.05
C ASP A 95 -18.42 -2.18 16.68
N ALA A 96 -19.70 -2.21 16.40
CA ALA A 96 -20.30 -1.82 15.12
C ALA A 96 -20.00 -0.38 14.70
N ARG A 97 -19.64 0.51 15.62
CA ARG A 97 -19.25 1.90 15.31
C ARG A 97 -18.04 1.96 14.37
N TYR A 98 -17.11 1.02 14.51
CA TYR A 98 -15.93 0.94 13.64
C TYR A 98 -16.29 0.40 12.25
N LEU A 99 -17.17 -0.59 12.17
CA LEU A 99 -17.66 -1.07 10.87
C LEU A 99 -18.42 0.03 10.13
N ASP A 100 -19.29 0.78 10.83
CA ASP A 100 -20.00 1.92 10.25
C ASP A 100 -19.03 3.02 9.73
N ALA A 101 -17.96 3.32 10.48
CA ALA A 101 -16.93 4.25 10.03
C ALA A 101 -16.19 3.74 8.78
N ALA A 102 -15.87 2.44 8.71
CA ALA A 102 -15.26 1.83 7.54
C ALA A 102 -16.19 1.86 6.33
N GLN A 103 -17.47 1.51 6.52
CA GLN A 103 -18.48 1.56 5.46
C GLN A 103 -18.71 2.99 4.94
N ALA A 104 -18.68 4.00 5.83
CA ALA A 104 -18.77 5.41 5.41
C ALA A 104 -17.58 5.82 4.53
N ALA A 105 -16.35 5.43 4.92
CA ALA A 105 -15.16 5.69 4.13
C ALA A 105 -15.18 4.96 2.76
N ALA A 106 -15.68 3.73 2.73
CA ALA A 106 -15.84 2.95 1.50
C ALA A 106 -16.90 3.55 0.56
N ASP A 107 -18.00 4.06 1.12
CA ASP A 107 -19.06 4.71 0.36
C ASP A 107 -18.56 6.03 -0.26
N ALA A 108 -17.77 6.81 0.47
CA ALA A 108 -17.11 8.01 -0.08
C ALA A 108 -16.24 7.69 -1.31
N LEU A 109 -15.49 6.58 -1.27
CA LEU A 109 -14.73 6.09 -2.43
C LEU A 109 -15.67 5.63 -3.56
N ALA A 110 -16.75 4.90 -3.24
CA ALA A 110 -17.71 4.41 -4.24
C ALA A 110 -18.41 5.57 -4.98
N VAL A 111 -18.71 6.66 -4.29
CA VAL A 111 -19.25 7.89 -4.89
C VAL A 111 -18.21 8.61 -5.75
N GLY A 112 -16.95 8.64 -5.30
CA GLY A 112 -15.84 9.31 -5.98
C GLY A 112 -15.23 8.54 -7.16
N GLN A 113 -15.66 7.30 -7.41
CA GLN A 113 -15.09 6.43 -8.43
C GLN A 113 -15.25 6.99 -9.85
N LEU A 114 -14.16 7.01 -10.62
CA LEU A 114 -14.14 7.45 -12.00
C LEU A 114 -14.77 6.43 -12.96
N GLU A 115 -15.21 6.88 -14.12
CA GLU A 115 -15.68 5.98 -15.19
C GLU A 115 -14.55 5.08 -15.70
N SER A 116 -13.31 5.54 -15.69
CA SER A 116 -12.13 4.73 -15.97
C SER A 116 -11.90 3.59 -14.95
N GLY A 117 -12.62 3.56 -13.84
CA GLY A 117 -12.73 2.43 -12.91
C GLY A 117 -12.00 2.58 -11.58
N GLY A 118 -10.98 3.42 -11.52
CA GLY A 118 -10.25 3.70 -10.29
C GLY A 118 -10.50 5.12 -9.78
N TRP A 119 -9.44 5.71 -9.24
CA TRP A 119 -9.50 7.04 -8.63
C TRP A 119 -8.32 7.91 -9.06
N ASP A 120 -8.54 9.23 -9.04
CA ASP A 120 -7.51 10.25 -8.94
C ASP A 120 -6.99 10.31 -7.48
N TYR A 121 -5.99 11.11 -7.19
CA TYR A 121 -5.43 11.26 -5.83
C TYR A 121 -6.43 11.80 -4.81
N LEU A 122 -7.40 12.59 -5.26
CA LEU A 122 -8.44 13.16 -4.41
C LEU A 122 -9.84 12.92 -4.99
N VAL A 123 -10.84 12.96 -4.12
CA VAL A 123 -12.27 13.09 -4.47
C VAL A 123 -12.78 14.39 -3.88
N ASP A 124 -13.50 15.19 -4.67
CA ASP A 124 -14.14 16.41 -4.24
C ASP A 124 -15.66 16.24 -4.18
N PHE A 125 -16.27 16.63 -3.08
CA PHE A 125 -17.71 16.54 -2.85
C PHE A 125 -18.45 17.89 -3.02
N ASP A 126 -17.72 18.98 -3.31
CA ASP A 126 -18.38 20.23 -3.68
C ASP A 126 -19.21 20.04 -4.95
N PRO A 127 -20.51 20.39 -4.96
CA PRO A 127 -21.39 20.11 -6.11
C PRO A 127 -20.93 20.73 -7.42
N LYS A 128 -20.20 21.85 -7.36
CA LYS A 128 -19.69 22.56 -8.54
C LYS A 128 -18.31 22.03 -8.95
N LEU A 129 -17.38 21.91 -7.99
CA LEU A 129 -16.00 21.47 -8.29
C LEU A 129 -15.97 20.00 -8.69
N SER A 130 -16.81 19.17 -8.10
CA SER A 130 -16.90 17.73 -8.40
C SER A 130 -17.22 17.45 -9.89
N THR A 131 -17.86 18.36 -10.59
CA THR A 131 -18.10 18.25 -12.04
C THR A 131 -16.82 18.28 -12.88
N GLY A 132 -15.68 18.59 -12.30
CA GLY A 132 -14.37 18.48 -12.95
C GLY A 132 -13.90 17.03 -13.21
N TRP A 133 -14.57 16.03 -12.59
CA TRP A 133 -14.27 14.62 -12.77
C TRP A 133 -15.43 13.88 -13.46
N TYR A 134 -15.10 12.94 -14.36
CA TYR A 134 -16.09 12.04 -14.97
C TYR A 134 -16.25 10.81 -14.10
N ARG A 135 -17.26 10.84 -13.26
CA ARG A 135 -17.53 9.74 -12.33
C ARG A 135 -18.28 8.60 -13.00
N ARG A 136 -18.11 7.39 -12.50
CA ARG A 136 -18.87 6.21 -12.94
C ARG A 136 -20.38 6.46 -12.95
N THR A 137 -20.87 7.17 -11.95
CA THR A 137 -22.30 7.51 -11.82
C THR A 137 -22.82 8.53 -12.85
N ASP A 138 -21.92 9.21 -13.57
CA ASP A 138 -22.29 10.18 -14.63
C ASP A 138 -22.42 9.49 -15.99
N ALA A 139 -21.93 8.26 -16.12
CA ALA A 139 -21.97 7.53 -17.37
C ALA A 139 -23.42 7.37 -17.90
N GLY A 140 -23.62 7.78 -19.13
CA GLY A 140 -24.95 7.79 -19.79
C GLY A 140 -25.90 8.90 -19.34
N LYS A 141 -25.47 9.80 -18.41
CA LYS A 141 -26.30 10.92 -17.92
C LYS A 141 -25.85 12.30 -18.42
N ILE A 142 -24.64 12.38 -18.94
CA ILE A 142 -24.09 13.61 -19.52
C ILE A 142 -23.72 13.38 -21.00
N SER A 143 -23.58 14.46 -21.77
CA SER A 143 -23.17 14.37 -23.17
C SER A 143 -21.73 13.87 -23.30
N VAL A 144 -21.37 13.29 -24.46
CA VAL A 144 -20.00 12.87 -24.78
C VAL A 144 -19.04 14.04 -24.71
N ASP A 145 -19.46 15.22 -25.21
CA ASP A 145 -18.64 16.44 -25.20
C ASP A 145 -18.36 16.93 -23.76
N ASP A 146 -19.33 16.83 -22.86
CA ASP A 146 -19.14 17.20 -21.46
C ASP A 146 -18.28 16.16 -20.73
N ALA A 147 -18.45 14.87 -21.02
CA ALA A 147 -17.58 13.82 -20.49
C ALA A 147 -16.12 14.04 -20.90
N ALA A 148 -15.87 14.38 -22.16
CA ALA A 148 -14.53 14.64 -22.69
C ALA A 148 -13.78 15.81 -22.03
N LYS A 149 -14.52 16.76 -21.43
CA LYS A 149 -13.96 17.93 -20.71
C LYS A 149 -13.57 17.59 -19.27
N ARG A 150 -14.01 16.45 -18.74
CA ARG A 150 -13.82 16.06 -17.34
C ARG A 150 -12.63 15.11 -17.18
N LYS A 151 -11.95 15.19 -16.05
CA LYS A 151 -10.87 14.25 -15.72
C LYS A 151 -11.43 12.84 -15.57
N ASN A 152 -10.88 11.90 -16.34
CA ASN A 152 -11.20 10.47 -16.27
C ASN A 152 -9.93 9.64 -16.33
N THR A 153 -9.07 9.82 -15.34
CA THR A 153 -7.76 9.16 -15.31
C THR A 153 -7.59 8.42 -13.99
N THR A 154 -7.70 7.10 -14.05
CA THR A 154 -7.28 6.21 -12.97
C THR A 154 -5.77 6.28 -12.82
N THR A 155 -5.26 6.48 -11.61
CA THR A 155 -3.83 6.35 -11.32
C THR A 155 -3.54 5.06 -10.56
N PHE A 156 -2.52 4.32 -11.04
CA PHE A 156 -1.96 3.15 -10.35
C PHE A 156 -0.66 3.50 -9.60
N ASP A 157 -0.23 4.75 -9.68
CA ASP A 157 0.91 5.28 -8.96
C ASP A 157 0.60 5.35 -7.45
N ASP A 158 1.65 5.29 -6.61
CA ASP A 158 1.55 5.49 -5.15
C ASP A 158 0.53 4.59 -4.43
N ASP A 159 0.28 3.39 -4.93
CA ASP A 159 -0.72 2.47 -4.36
C ASP A 159 -2.16 3.07 -4.28
N ASN A 160 -2.46 4.07 -5.10
CA ASN A 160 -3.69 4.85 -5.00
C ASN A 160 -4.94 3.99 -5.26
N THR A 161 -5.14 3.55 -6.49
CA THR A 161 -6.29 2.72 -6.86
C THR A 161 -6.26 1.34 -6.20
N GLN A 162 -5.09 0.74 -6.07
CA GLN A 162 -4.92 -0.60 -5.51
C GLN A 162 -5.29 -0.63 -4.03
N SER A 163 -4.88 0.36 -3.24
CA SER A 163 -5.27 0.46 -1.82
C SER A 163 -6.78 0.64 -1.65
N ALA A 164 -7.41 1.45 -2.53
CA ALA A 164 -8.86 1.61 -2.53
C ALA A 164 -9.57 0.28 -2.83
N ILE A 165 -9.13 -0.48 -3.84
CA ILE A 165 -9.71 -1.80 -4.17
C ILE A 165 -9.56 -2.78 -2.99
N ARG A 166 -8.36 -2.88 -2.39
CA ARG A 166 -8.14 -3.76 -1.23
C ARG A 166 -9.00 -3.39 -0.03
N PHE A 167 -9.19 -2.11 0.19
CA PHE A 167 -10.10 -1.64 1.24
C PHE A 167 -11.56 -1.98 0.93
N LEU A 168 -12.05 -1.75 -0.28
CA LEU A 168 -13.42 -2.14 -0.67
C LEU A 168 -13.63 -3.66 -0.55
N LEU A 169 -12.63 -4.48 -0.92
CA LEU A 169 -12.63 -5.94 -0.72
C LEU A 169 -12.84 -6.30 0.76
N ALA A 170 -12.07 -5.66 1.65
CA ALA A 170 -12.14 -5.94 3.08
C ALA A 170 -13.49 -5.52 3.69
N VAL A 171 -14.05 -4.38 3.26
CA VAL A 171 -15.39 -3.94 3.70
C VAL A 171 -16.46 -4.89 3.19
N ALA A 172 -16.39 -5.31 1.92
CA ALA A 172 -17.34 -6.25 1.34
C ALA A 172 -17.36 -7.60 2.07
N ASP A 173 -16.20 -8.09 2.52
CA ASP A 173 -16.10 -9.28 3.36
C ASP A 173 -16.72 -9.06 4.75
N ALA A 174 -16.39 -7.95 5.40
CA ALA A 174 -16.88 -7.64 6.74
C ALA A 174 -18.40 -7.40 6.79
N SER A 175 -18.99 -6.94 5.67
CA SER A 175 -20.43 -6.71 5.50
C SER A 175 -21.10 -7.77 4.61
N LYS A 176 -20.55 -8.99 4.57
CA LYS A 176 -21.09 -10.08 3.75
C LYS A 176 -22.53 -10.39 4.13
N GLY A 177 -23.42 -10.39 3.12
CA GLY A 177 -24.85 -10.63 3.30
C GLY A 177 -25.67 -9.39 3.66
N ALA A 178 -25.05 -8.23 3.96
CA ALA A 178 -25.76 -6.98 4.11
C ALA A 178 -26.36 -6.51 2.76
N SER A 179 -27.58 -5.97 2.80
CA SER A 179 -28.34 -5.55 1.61
C SER A 179 -28.71 -4.07 1.59
N GLU A 180 -28.16 -3.31 2.53
CA GLU A 180 -28.38 -1.86 2.56
C GLU A 180 -27.88 -1.18 1.29
N PRO A 181 -28.52 -0.09 0.86
CA PRO A 181 -28.13 0.60 -0.38
C PRO A 181 -26.65 1.01 -0.42
N ARG A 182 -26.06 1.37 0.74
CA ARG A 182 -24.64 1.67 0.89
C ARG A 182 -23.76 0.46 0.56
N ASP A 183 -24.07 -0.70 1.12
CA ASP A 183 -23.30 -1.92 0.89
C ASP A 183 -23.38 -2.38 -0.58
N MET A 184 -24.53 -2.17 -1.22
CA MET A 184 -24.70 -2.45 -2.65
C MET A 184 -23.84 -1.53 -3.52
N ARG A 185 -23.78 -0.21 -3.18
CA ARG A 185 -22.90 0.74 -3.89
C ARG A 185 -21.43 0.36 -3.75
N ILE A 186 -20.99 -0.03 -2.55
CA ILE A 186 -19.60 -0.46 -2.27
C ILE A 186 -19.25 -1.70 -3.11
N ARG A 187 -20.09 -2.72 -3.13
CA ARG A 187 -19.88 -3.94 -3.96
C ARG A 187 -19.87 -3.64 -5.45
N THR A 188 -20.78 -2.78 -5.92
CA THR A 188 -20.82 -2.35 -7.32
C THR A 188 -19.54 -1.61 -7.71
N ALA A 189 -19.04 -0.72 -6.83
CA ALA A 189 -17.79 0.00 -7.06
C ALA A 189 -16.58 -0.94 -7.08
N LEU A 190 -16.55 -1.93 -6.20
CA LEU A 190 -15.52 -2.96 -6.15
C LEU A 190 -15.48 -3.79 -7.45
N ASP A 191 -16.60 -4.36 -7.86
CA ASP A 191 -16.67 -5.18 -9.10
C ASP A 191 -16.28 -4.35 -10.31
N TYR A 192 -16.71 -3.11 -10.39
CA TYR A 192 -16.34 -2.21 -11.47
C TYR A 192 -14.84 -1.91 -11.48
N ALA A 193 -14.24 -1.60 -10.33
CA ALA A 193 -12.81 -1.35 -10.21
C ALA A 193 -11.98 -2.57 -10.62
N LEU A 194 -12.34 -3.77 -10.16
CA LEU A 194 -11.65 -5.01 -10.50
C LEU A 194 -11.76 -5.32 -12.00
N THR A 195 -12.93 -5.14 -12.60
CA THR A 195 -13.15 -5.32 -14.05
C THR A 195 -12.26 -4.35 -14.85
N LYS A 196 -12.18 -3.09 -14.43
CA LYS A 196 -11.37 -2.08 -15.10
C LYS A 196 -9.86 -2.26 -14.85
N LEU A 197 -9.45 -2.78 -13.69
CA LEU A 197 -8.06 -3.17 -13.42
C LEU A 197 -7.59 -4.30 -14.35
N LEU A 198 -8.45 -5.30 -14.63
CA LEU A 198 -8.17 -6.30 -15.65
C LEU A 198 -8.06 -5.70 -17.05
N ALA A 199 -8.98 -4.79 -17.41
CA ALA A 199 -8.98 -4.15 -18.72
C ALA A 199 -7.78 -3.23 -18.96
N ALA A 200 -7.21 -2.65 -17.91
CA ALA A 200 -5.99 -1.83 -17.97
C ALA A 200 -4.72 -2.63 -18.21
N GLN A 201 -4.74 -3.94 -17.94
CA GLN A 201 -3.58 -4.82 -18.11
C GLN A 201 -3.23 -4.99 -19.59
N ARG A 202 -1.99 -4.70 -19.95
CA ARG A 202 -1.47 -4.81 -21.30
C ARG A 202 -1.28 -6.27 -21.73
N PRO A 203 -1.11 -6.55 -23.04
CA PRO A 203 -0.94 -7.92 -23.56
C PRO A 203 0.17 -8.72 -22.91
N ASN A 204 1.29 -8.08 -22.55
CA ASN A 204 2.44 -8.70 -21.86
C ASN A 204 2.25 -8.86 -20.35
N GLY A 205 1.17 -8.36 -19.75
CA GLY A 205 0.85 -8.47 -18.33
C GLY A 205 1.16 -7.24 -17.49
N GLY A 206 1.84 -6.23 -18.03
CA GLY A 206 2.15 -4.99 -17.32
C GLY A 206 0.96 -4.03 -17.24
N TRP A 207 1.02 -3.10 -16.30
CA TRP A 207 0.07 -1.99 -16.19
C TRP A 207 0.76 -0.66 -16.47
N PRO A 208 0.02 0.33 -17.02
CA PRO A 208 0.51 1.69 -17.18
C PRO A 208 0.48 2.42 -15.83
N GLN A 209 1.17 3.56 -15.75
CA GLN A 209 1.07 4.43 -14.58
C GLN A 209 -0.34 5.00 -14.43
N ARG A 210 -0.95 5.38 -15.56
CA ARG A 210 -2.29 5.97 -15.61
C ARG A 210 -3.11 5.38 -16.76
N TRP A 211 -4.42 5.29 -16.56
CA TRP A 211 -5.33 4.73 -17.53
C TRP A 211 -6.65 5.51 -17.60
N THR A 212 -7.12 5.78 -18.82
CA THR A 212 -8.31 6.62 -19.08
C THR A 212 -9.58 5.82 -19.35
N GLY A 213 -9.53 4.51 -19.19
CA GLY A 213 -10.67 3.64 -19.54
C GLY A 213 -10.70 3.21 -21.00
N THR A 214 -9.86 3.78 -21.85
CA THR A 214 -9.83 3.47 -23.29
C THR A 214 -8.93 2.26 -23.56
N PRO A 215 -9.44 1.20 -24.17
CA PRO A 215 -8.62 0.09 -24.63
C PRO A 215 -7.53 0.57 -25.59
N VAL A 216 -6.33 -0.03 -25.47
CA VAL A 216 -5.22 0.22 -26.39
C VAL A 216 -5.22 -0.80 -27.53
N ASP A 217 -4.65 -0.44 -28.67
CA ASP A 217 -4.34 -1.41 -29.72
C ASP A 217 -3.26 -2.40 -29.21
N PRO A 218 -3.54 -3.70 -29.12
CA PRO A 218 -2.57 -4.68 -28.67
C PRO A 218 -1.26 -4.69 -29.47
N ARG A 219 -1.30 -4.26 -30.74
CA ARG A 219 -0.13 -4.19 -31.64
C ARG A 219 0.88 -3.15 -31.20
N GLU A 220 0.44 -2.10 -30.49
CA GLU A 220 1.32 -1.07 -29.91
C GLU A 220 2.10 -1.58 -28.69
N TYR A 221 1.63 -2.66 -28.05
CA TYR A 221 2.19 -3.23 -26.83
C TYR A 221 2.60 -4.70 -27.02
N PRO A 222 3.65 -4.98 -27.79
CA PRO A 222 4.06 -6.34 -28.13
C PRO A 222 4.49 -7.14 -26.89
N VAL A 223 4.27 -8.46 -26.95
CA VAL A 223 4.78 -9.41 -25.97
C VAL A 223 6.20 -9.80 -26.36
N GLN A 224 7.20 -9.17 -25.75
CA GLN A 224 8.62 -9.36 -26.05
C GLN A 224 9.47 -9.14 -24.78
N ALA A 225 10.72 -9.58 -24.80
CA ALA A 225 11.67 -9.29 -23.74
C ALA A 225 12.14 -7.83 -23.79
N ALA A 226 12.46 -7.28 -22.64
CA ALA A 226 13.06 -5.96 -22.53
C ALA A 226 14.43 -5.92 -23.20
N ARG A 227 14.76 -4.77 -23.74
CA ARG A 227 16.05 -4.50 -24.37
C ARG A 227 16.53 -3.09 -24.04
N PHE A 228 17.83 -2.88 -24.17
CA PHE A 228 18.36 -1.52 -24.17
C PHE A 228 17.99 -0.84 -25.48
N PRO A 229 17.58 0.44 -25.46
CA PRO A 229 17.43 1.22 -26.69
C PRO A 229 18.81 1.35 -27.38
N GLN A 230 18.82 1.34 -28.71
CA GLN A 230 20.06 1.55 -29.48
C GLN A 230 20.62 2.94 -29.22
N ASP A 231 19.73 3.90 -29.09
CA ASP A 231 20.02 5.28 -28.71
C ASP A 231 18.92 5.79 -27.80
N TYR A 232 19.25 6.62 -26.83
CA TYR A 232 18.29 7.24 -25.94
C TYR A 232 18.69 8.69 -25.66
N PRO A 233 17.69 9.60 -25.61
CA PRO A 233 17.98 11.02 -25.42
C PRO A 233 18.58 11.26 -24.03
N ARG A 234 19.64 12.07 -24.00
CA ARG A 234 20.28 12.53 -22.75
C ARG A 234 19.61 13.76 -22.15
N GLU A 235 18.70 14.34 -22.89
CA GLU A 235 17.88 15.48 -22.49
C GLU A 235 16.40 15.11 -22.60
N TYR A 236 15.64 15.53 -21.63
CA TYR A 236 14.20 15.29 -21.56
C TYR A 236 13.45 16.09 -22.63
N SER A 237 12.73 15.41 -23.47
CA SER A 237 11.70 16.01 -24.30
C SER A 237 10.32 15.73 -23.70
N LYS A 238 9.56 16.79 -23.45
CA LYS A 238 8.21 16.63 -22.87
C LYS A 238 7.35 15.71 -23.73
N HIS A 239 6.88 14.62 -23.15
CA HIS A 239 6.05 13.63 -23.81
C HIS A 239 5.03 13.04 -22.82
N ASN A 240 4.02 12.37 -23.35
CA ASN A 240 3.02 11.70 -22.53
C ASN A 240 3.50 10.26 -22.24
N TYR A 241 3.96 10.02 -21.01
CA TYR A 241 4.38 8.69 -20.52
C TYR A 241 3.29 7.96 -19.72
N ASN A 242 2.09 8.53 -19.59
CA ASN A 242 1.03 7.94 -18.76
C ASN A 242 0.66 6.50 -19.16
N GLY A 243 0.77 6.17 -20.45
CA GLY A 243 0.54 4.84 -20.99
C GLY A 243 1.73 3.88 -20.87
N TYR A 244 2.91 4.35 -20.44
CA TYR A 244 4.11 3.53 -20.30
C TYR A 244 3.97 2.54 -19.15
N TYR A 245 4.68 1.42 -19.22
CA TYR A 245 4.78 0.50 -18.10
C TYR A 245 5.60 1.14 -17.00
N THR A 246 5.06 1.16 -15.80
CA THR A 246 5.78 1.72 -14.66
C THR A 246 6.00 0.70 -13.56
N LEU A 247 7.22 0.66 -13.04
CA LEU A 247 7.55 -0.03 -11.80
C LEU A 247 7.61 0.96 -10.63
N ASN A 248 7.64 2.27 -10.93
CA ASN A 248 7.68 3.33 -9.92
C ASN A 248 6.65 3.09 -8.81
N ASP A 249 7.07 3.36 -7.59
CA ASP A 249 6.26 3.26 -6.38
C ASP A 249 5.48 1.93 -6.26
N ASN A 250 6.12 0.83 -6.70
CA ASN A 250 5.59 -0.54 -6.66
C ASN A 250 4.33 -0.80 -7.50
N THR A 251 4.00 0.02 -8.48
CA THR A 251 2.75 -0.08 -9.26
C THR A 251 2.44 -1.51 -9.72
N GLN A 252 3.40 -2.21 -10.34
CA GLN A 252 3.21 -3.58 -10.82
C GLN A 252 2.94 -4.55 -9.67
N ARG A 253 3.74 -4.44 -8.61
CA ARG A 253 3.60 -5.30 -7.42
C ARG A 253 2.22 -5.13 -6.78
N ASP A 254 1.78 -3.90 -6.60
CA ASP A 254 0.53 -3.62 -5.91
C ASP A 254 -0.69 -4.02 -6.74
N CYS A 255 -0.65 -3.91 -8.07
CA CYS A 255 -1.65 -4.51 -8.96
C CYS A 255 -1.70 -6.03 -8.82
N VAL A 256 -0.54 -6.72 -8.87
CA VAL A 256 -0.45 -8.18 -8.73
C VAL A 256 -1.00 -8.64 -7.38
N MET A 257 -0.56 -8.02 -6.29
CA MET A 257 -0.97 -8.39 -4.93
C MET A 257 -2.47 -8.12 -4.69
N THR A 258 -3.01 -7.03 -5.23
CA THR A 258 -4.43 -6.72 -5.17
C THR A 258 -5.27 -7.79 -5.88
N LEU A 259 -4.83 -8.25 -7.05
CA LEU A 259 -5.54 -9.30 -7.80
C LEU A 259 -5.41 -10.68 -7.14
N LEU A 260 -4.29 -11.01 -6.49
CA LEU A 260 -4.15 -12.23 -5.69
C LEU A 260 -5.09 -12.22 -4.48
N ASP A 261 -5.21 -11.08 -3.77
CA ASP A 261 -6.16 -10.92 -2.67
C ASP A 261 -7.61 -11.04 -3.15
N ALA A 262 -7.95 -10.40 -4.27
CA ALA A 262 -9.27 -10.51 -4.89
C ALA A 262 -9.59 -11.95 -5.30
N ALA A 263 -8.65 -12.67 -5.89
CA ALA A 263 -8.82 -14.08 -6.28
C ALA A 263 -9.11 -14.97 -5.07
N LYS A 264 -8.37 -14.75 -3.98
CA LYS A 264 -8.53 -15.51 -2.73
C LYS A 264 -9.88 -15.23 -2.05
N ARG A 265 -10.28 -13.96 -1.93
CA ARG A 265 -11.51 -13.56 -1.23
C ARG A 265 -12.78 -13.84 -2.02
N LEU A 266 -12.75 -13.62 -3.33
CA LEU A 266 -13.93 -13.75 -4.21
C LEU A 266 -14.03 -15.12 -4.87
N GLY A 267 -12.99 -15.96 -4.81
CA GLY A 267 -12.97 -17.28 -5.47
C GLY A 267 -12.99 -17.20 -7.00
N ARG A 268 -12.60 -16.07 -7.60
CA ARG A 268 -12.66 -15.80 -9.02
C ARG A 268 -11.29 -16.03 -9.68
N PRO A 269 -11.15 -17.10 -10.51
CA PRO A 269 -9.86 -17.53 -11.06
C PRO A 269 -9.23 -16.54 -12.05
N GLU A 270 -10.02 -15.70 -12.71
CA GLU A 270 -9.53 -14.69 -13.66
C GLU A 270 -8.60 -13.67 -12.99
N PHE A 271 -8.84 -13.31 -11.73
CA PHE A 271 -7.96 -12.41 -11.00
C PHE A 271 -6.60 -13.05 -10.74
N ARG A 272 -6.58 -14.33 -10.37
CA ARG A 272 -5.32 -15.06 -10.22
C ARG A 272 -4.56 -15.18 -11.54
N ALA A 273 -5.25 -15.48 -12.63
CA ALA A 273 -4.64 -15.55 -13.96
C ALA A 273 -4.00 -14.21 -14.36
N ALA A 274 -4.69 -13.09 -14.14
CA ALA A 274 -4.17 -11.75 -14.41
C ALA A 274 -2.98 -11.40 -13.50
N ALA A 275 -3.03 -11.75 -12.21
CA ALA A 275 -1.91 -11.56 -11.30
C ALA A 275 -0.65 -12.30 -11.77
N LEU A 276 -0.78 -13.58 -12.15
CA LEU A 276 0.34 -14.38 -12.66
C LEU A 276 0.87 -13.84 -13.99
N LYS A 277 -0.02 -13.32 -14.85
CA LYS A 277 0.39 -12.61 -16.07
C LYS A 277 1.20 -11.35 -15.74
N GLY A 278 0.85 -10.61 -14.68
CA GLY A 278 1.65 -9.50 -14.15
C GLY A 278 3.02 -9.93 -13.64
N GLY A 279 3.11 -11.10 -13.00
CA GLY A 279 4.39 -11.70 -12.64
C GLY A 279 5.25 -12.05 -13.85
N ASN A 280 4.64 -12.60 -14.92
CA ASN A 280 5.35 -12.90 -16.17
C ASN A 280 5.84 -11.62 -16.87
N PHE A 281 5.14 -10.51 -16.73
CA PHE A 281 5.64 -9.21 -17.19
C PHE A 281 7.01 -8.88 -16.58
N LEU A 282 7.23 -9.12 -15.29
CA LEU A 282 8.54 -8.87 -14.68
C LEU A 282 9.66 -9.77 -15.25
N LEU A 283 9.32 -11.00 -15.65
CA LEU A 283 10.29 -11.86 -16.34
C LEU A 283 10.68 -11.28 -17.72
N LEU A 284 9.72 -10.74 -18.45
CA LEU A 284 9.95 -10.07 -19.72
C LEU A 284 10.67 -8.74 -19.56
N ALA A 285 10.35 -7.97 -18.51
CA ALA A 285 10.88 -6.64 -18.26
C ALA A 285 12.31 -6.64 -17.67
N GLN A 286 12.85 -7.81 -17.27
CA GLN A 286 14.24 -7.87 -16.87
C GLN A 286 15.15 -7.53 -18.05
N LEU A 287 15.99 -6.51 -17.86
CA LEU A 287 16.95 -6.10 -18.87
C LEU A 287 18.02 -7.20 -19.12
N PRO A 288 18.62 -7.24 -20.31
CA PRO A 288 19.70 -8.20 -20.60
C PRO A 288 21.02 -7.83 -19.90
N GLU A 289 22.02 -8.71 -19.99
CA GLU A 289 23.38 -8.35 -19.61
C GLU A 289 23.87 -7.12 -20.42
N PRO A 290 24.70 -6.25 -19.84
CA PRO A 290 25.43 -6.42 -18.56
C PRO A 290 24.67 -5.92 -17.32
N GLN A 291 23.41 -5.49 -17.44
CA GLN A 291 22.63 -4.88 -16.33
C GLN A 291 21.28 -5.62 -16.13
N PRO A 292 21.29 -6.91 -15.74
CA PRO A 292 20.12 -7.78 -15.71
C PRO A 292 19.19 -7.51 -14.51
N THR A 293 18.68 -6.28 -14.45
CA THR A 293 17.77 -5.77 -13.44
C THR A 293 16.61 -5.04 -14.11
N TRP A 294 15.94 -4.12 -13.46
CA TRP A 294 14.74 -3.45 -13.98
C TRP A 294 14.91 -1.94 -14.03
N ALA A 295 14.31 -1.33 -15.03
CA ALA A 295 14.14 0.11 -15.11
C ALA A 295 12.94 0.58 -14.29
N GLN A 296 12.89 1.87 -13.98
CA GLN A 296 11.72 2.49 -13.33
C GLN A 296 10.52 2.56 -14.27
N GLN A 297 10.79 2.84 -15.55
CA GLN A 297 9.79 3.07 -16.58
C GLN A 297 10.21 2.41 -17.89
N TYR A 298 9.23 1.84 -18.62
CA TYR A 298 9.45 1.30 -19.95
C TYR A 298 8.43 1.86 -20.94
N ASN A 299 8.91 2.14 -22.17
CA ASN A 299 8.03 2.44 -23.28
C ASN A 299 7.21 1.19 -23.70
N PRO A 300 6.24 1.33 -24.64
CA PRO A 300 5.49 0.18 -25.13
C PRO A 300 6.33 -0.97 -25.71
N GLN A 301 7.56 -0.71 -26.19
CA GLN A 301 8.49 -1.69 -26.75
C GLN A 301 9.39 -2.34 -25.68
N LEU A 302 9.11 -2.13 -24.39
CA LEU A 302 9.89 -2.61 -23.26
C LEU A 302 11.36 -2.14 -23.29
N GLU A 303 11.58 -0.89 -23.64
CA GLU A 303 12.83 -0.20 -23.50
C GLU A 303 12.75 0.79 -22.34
N PRO A 304 13.82 0.93 -21.50
CA PRO A 304 13.88 2.01 -20.50
C PRO A 304 13.61 3.37 -21.13
N ALA A 305 12.77 4.17 -20.49
CA ALA A 305 12.31 5.42 -21.06
C ALA A 305 12.27 6.55 -20.03
N TRP A 306 12.31 7.80 -20.50
CA TRP A 306 12.03 8.98 -19.69
C TRP A 306 10.60 8.92 -19.14
N ALA A 307 10.45 9.30 -17.85
CA ALA A 307 9.16 9.61 -17.26
C ALA A 307 9.05 11.11 -16.99
N ARG A 308 9.32 11.56 -15.76
CA ARG A 308 9.41 13.01 -15.44
C ARG A 308 10.78 13.56 -15.85
N ALA A 309 10.92 14.89 -15.94
CA ALA A 309 12.17 15.53 -16.31
C ALA A 309 13.41 15.04 -15.53
N PHE A 310 13.23 14.63 -14.28
CA PHE A 310 14.29 14.13 -13.41
C PHE A 310 14.38 12.58 -13.34
N GLU A 311 13.74 11.88 -14.27
CA GLU A 311 13.70 10.41 -14.32
C GLU A 311 14.16 9.89 -15.69
N PRO A 312 15.48 9.92 -15.95
CA PRO A 312 16.02 9.47 -17.21
C PRO A 312 15.92 7.96 -17.41
N PRO A 313 15.96 7.47 -18.67
CA PRO A 313 16.12 6.05 -18.95
C PRO A 313 17.32 5.47 -18.21
N SER A 314 17.09 4.48 -17.37
CA SER A 314 18.11 3.97 -16.44
C SER A 314 17.74 2.61 -15.87
N VAL A 315 18.70 1.94 -15.32
CA VAL A 315 18.46 0.85 -14.36
C VAL A 315 18.14 1.47 -13.00
N CYS A 316 17.12 0.98 -12.33
CA CYS A 316 16.66 1.55 -11.04
C CYS A 316 16.81 0.56 -9.90
N SER A 317 17.60 0.89 -8.88
CA SER A 317 17.82 0.02 -7.73
C SER A 317 16.54 -0.21 -6.91
N ASN A 318 15.81 0.84 -6.59
CA ASN A 318 14.60 0.74 -5.76
C ASN A 318 13.56 -0.19 -6.40
N GLU A 319 13.27 0.02 -7.67
CA GLU A 319 12.25 -0.73 -8.41
C GLU A 319 12.69 -2.17 -8.66
N SER A 320 13.98 -2.40 -8.87
CA SER A 320 14.55 -3.74 -8.98
C SER A 320 14.39 -4.53 -7.67
N GLY A 321 14.54 -3.88 -6.52
CA GLY A 321 14.28 -4.52 -5.22
C GLY A 321 12.83 -4.96 -5.06
N GLY A 322 11.89 -4.11 -5.46
CA GLY A 322 10.46 -4.43 -5.51
C GLY A 322 10.15 -5.62 -6.42
N ALA A 323 10.76 -5.65 -7.62
CA ALA A 323 10.62 -6.74 -8.57
C ALA A 323 11.16 -8.07 -8.04
N ILE A 324 12.38 -8.09 -7.44
CA ILE A 324 12.96 -9.28 -6.83
C ILE A 324 12.04 -9.83 -5.73
N ARG A 325 11.55 -8.96 -4.84
CA ARG A 325 10.66 -9.37 -3.76
C ARG A 325 9.36 -9.98 -4.28
N LEU A 326 8.72 -9.34 -5.27
CA LEU A 326 7.49 -9.86 -5.86
C LEU A 326 7.71 -11.21 -6.54
N LEU A 327 8.82 -11.42 -7.24
CA LEU A 327 9.13 -12.70 -7.88
C LEU A 327 9.34 -13.81 -6.84
N ILE A 328 9.98 -13.53 -5.70
CA ILE A 328 10.08 -14.49 -4.58
C ILE A 328 8.67 -14.81 -4.03
N ASP A 329 7.84 -13.80 -3.81
CA ASP A 329 6.48 -13.99 -3.29
C ASP A 329 5.61 -14.81 -4.26
N LEU A 330 5.76 -14.61 -5.58
CA LEU A 330 5.08 -15.41 -6.61
C LEU A 330 5.57 -16.86 -6.66
N TYR A 331 6.87 -17.10 -6.47
CA TYR A 331 7.37 -18.46 -6.28
C TYR A 331 6.73 -19.13 -5.06
N LEU A 332 6.65 -18.43 -3.94
CA LEU A 332 6.03 -18.97 -2.73
C LEU A 332 4.53 -19.21 -2.91
N GLU A 333 3.85 -18.37 -3.66
CA GLU A 333 2.43 -18.54 -3.99
C GLU A 333 2.18 -19.75 -4.91
N THR A 334 3.00 -19.91 -5.95
CA THR A 334 2.73 -20.86 -7.04
C THR A 334 3.53 -22.15 -6.96
N GLY A 335 4.75 -22.11 -6.42
CA GLY A 335 5.76 -23.15 -6.53
C GLY A 335 6.49 -23.20 -7.87
N ASP A 336 6.20 -22.28 -8.80
CA ASP A 336 6.81 -22.25 -10.13
C ASP A 336 8.21 -21.62 -10.08
N ALA A 337 9.22 -22.44 -10.33
CA ALA A 337 10.63 -22.07 -10.25
C ALA A 337 11.05 -20.96 -11.22
N LYS A 338 10.30 -20.73 -12.31
CA LYS A 338 10.60 -19.67 -13.28
C LYS A 338 10.72 -18.28 -12.65
N TYR A 339 9.99 -18.04 -11.54
CA TYR A 339 10.07 -16.76 -10.83
C TYR A 339 11.40 -16.55 -10.08
N LEU A 340 12.15 -17.62 -9.82
CA LEU A 340 13.50 -17.51 -9.21
C LEU A 340 14.63 -17.45 -10.25
N GLU A 341 14.39 -17.85 -11.49
CA GLU A 341 15.41 -17.92 -12.55
C GLU A 341 16.14 -16.58 -12.82
N PRO A 342 15.44 -15.40 -12.84
CA PRO A 342 16.11 -14.13 -13.10
C PRO A 342 16.95 -13.61 -11.92
N LEU A 343 16.72 -14.11 -10.68
CA LEU A 343 17.23 -13.49 -9.46
C LEU A 343 18.75 -13.62 -9.29
N PRO A 344 19.42 -14.77 -9.59
CA PRO A 344 20.86 -14.89 -9.40
C PRO A 344 21.66 -13.82 -10.16
N ARG A 345 21.32 -13.55 -11.42
CA ARG A 345 22.01 -12.55 -12.23
C ARG A 345 21.71 -11.12 -11.77
N ALA A 346 20.49 -10.84 -11.33
CA ALA A 346 20.14 -9.55 -10.75
C ALA A 346 20.92 -9.28 -9.45
N ILE A 347 20.96 -10.25 -8.54
CA ILE A 347 21.71 -10.16 -7.27
C ILE A 347 23.21 -10.00 -7.54
N ALA A 348 23.76 -10.74 -8.51
CA ALA A 348 25.16 -10.60 -8.91
C ALA A 348 25.45 -9.18 -9.43
N TRP A 349 24.54 -8.60 -10.23
CA TRP A 349 24.69 -7.22 -10.67
C TRP A 349 24.69 -6.24 -9.48
N PHE A 350 23.78 -6.38 -8.53
CA PHE A 350 23.77 -5.54 -7.32
C PHE A 350 25.09 -5.61 -6.56
N LYS A 351 25.61 -6.82 -6.32
CA LYS A 351 26.87 -7.01 -5.59
C LYS A 351 28.07 -6.31 -6.26
N ARG A 352 28.10 -6.23 -7.60
CA ARG A 352 29.18 -5.52 -8.32
C ARG A 352 28.92 -4.03 -8.56
N SER A 353 27.73 -3.54 -8.24
CA SER A 353 27.29 -2.16 -8.49
C SER A 353 27.14 -1.33 -7.21
N GLU A 354 27.64 -1.83 -6.07
CA GLU A 354 27.72 -1.04 -4.84
C GLU A 354 28.59 0.20 -5.06
N ILE A 355 28.12 1.36 -4.62
CA ILE A 355 28.91 2.61 -4.60
C ILE A 355 29.69 2.76 -3.29
N ALA A 356 29.29 2.05 -2.25
CA ALA A 356 29.97 1.81 -0.99
C ALA A 356 29.34 0.54 -0.36
N PRO A 357 29.95 -0.10 0.65
CA PRO A 357 29.40 -1.31 1.26
C PRO A 357 27.93 -1.15 1.70
N GLY A 358 27.03 -1.93 1.10
CA GLY A 358 25.59 -1.89 1.36
C GLY A 358 24.86 -0.64 0.85
N LEU A 359 25.46 0.14 -0.01
CA LEU A 359 24.92 1.39 -0.54
C LEU A 359 24.89 1.37 -2.08
N TRP A 360 23.77 1.73 -2.65
CA TRP A 360 23.56 1.82 -4.12
C TRP A 360 23.09 3.21 -4.52
N ALA A 361 23.38 3.60 -5.77
CA ALA A 361 22.69 4.72 -6.39
C ALA A 361 21.25 4.31 -6.74
N ARG A 362 20.33 5.26 -6.78
CA ARG A 362 18.95 5.00 -7.24
C ARG A 362 18.95 4.61 -8.71
N LEU A 363 19.67 5.36 -9.54
CA LEU A 363 19.72 5.19 -10.99
C LEU A 363 21.14 4.91 -11.47
N TYR A 364 21.24 3.99 -12.43
CA TYR A 364 22.49 3.68 -13.13
C TYR A 364 22.31 3.86 -14.62
N GLU A 365 23.30 4.49 -15.25
CA GLU A 365 23.32 4.75 -16.67
C GLU A 365 23.39 3.43 -17.47
N ILE A 366 22.57 3.36 -18.52
CA ILE A 366 22.51 2.21 -19.42
C ILE A 366 23.88 2.04 -20.13
N GLY A 367 24.39 0.83 -20.14
CA GLY A 367 25.64 0.44 -20.81
C GLY A 367 26.89 0.75 -20.01
N THR A 368 26.99 1.85 -19.28
CA THR A 368 28.18 2.24 -18.52
C THR A 368 28.17 1.83 -17.06
N ASN A 369 26.98 1.59 -16.50
CA ASN A 369 26.75 1.30 -15.09
C ASN A 369 27.23 2.40 -14.13
N LYS A 370 27.39 3.64 -14.61
CA LYS A 370 27.72 4.78 -13.76
C LYS A 370 26.48 5.24 -12.98
N PRO A 371 26.60 5.63 -11.71
CA PRO A 371 25.54 6.34 -11.01
C PRO A 371 25.14 7.61 -11.77
N ILE A 372 23.83 7.82 -11.94
CA ILE A 372 23.28 9.04 -12.53
C ILE A 372 22.17 9.61 -11.67
N TYR A 373 21.94 10.89 -11.87
CA TYR A 373 20.99 11.71 -11.11
C TYR A 373 20.21 12.58 -12.08
N GLY A 374 18.99 12.93 -11.74
CA GLY A 374 18.15 13.80 -12.58
C GLY A 374 17.67 15.04 -11.85
N ASP A 375 17.52 16.13 -12.58
CA ASP A 375 16.92 17.35 -12.05
C ASP A 375 15.78 17.85 -12.96
N ARG A 376 15.07 18.90 -12.54
CA ARG A 376 13.96 19.48 -13.28
C ARG A 376 14.40 20.21 -14.55
N ASP A 377 15.71 20.39 -14.76
CA ASP A 377 16.30 20.88 -16.00
C ASP A 377 16.21 19.87 -17.16
N GLY A 378 15.84 18.61 -16.86
CA GLY A 378 15.69 17.56 -17.84
C GLY A 378 17.01 16.98 -18.34
N LYS A 379 18.09 17.11 -17.58
CA LYS A 379 19.41 16.58 -17.93
C LYS A 379 19.83 15.45 -17.01
N VAL A 380 20.74 14.63 -17.53
CA VAL A 380 21.43 13.61 -16.75
C VAL A 380 22.64 14.24 -16.08
N HIS A 381 22.74 14.07 -14.75
CA HIS A 381 23.86 14.53 -13.93
C HIS A 381 24.65 13.33 -13.40
N TYR A 382 25.90 13.53 -13.06
CA TYR A 382 26.78 12.45 -12.57
C TYR A 382 27.17 12.59 -11.10
N THR A 383 26.86 13.72 -10.48
CA THR A 383 27.01 13.93 -9.05
C THR A 383 25.73 14.55 -8.43
N VAL A 384 25.49 14.34 -7.13
CA VAL A 384 24.35 14.92 -6.44
C VAL A 384 24.50 16.43 -6.28
N GLU A 385 25.74 16.89 -6.20
CA GLU A 385 26.11 18.29 -6.00
C GLU A 385 25.75 19.19 -7.20
N GLU A 386 25.61 18.60 -8.39
CA GLU A 386 25.14 19.30 -9.61
C GLU A 386 23.64 19.62 -9.58
N LEU A 387 22.87 18.95 -8.71
CA LEU A 387 21.42 19.10 -8.62
C LEU A 387 21.00 20.37 -7.85
N THR A 388 19.82 20.85 -8.14
CA THR A 388 19.20 21.90 -7.30
C THR A 388 19.03 21.44 -5.84
N PRO A 389 19.08 22.32 -4.85
CA PRO A 389 18.93 21.97 -3.42
C PRO A 389 17.66 21.18 -3.11
N GLU A 390 16.57 21.44 -3.84
CA GLU A 390 15.32 20.70 -3.72
C GLU A 390 15.52 19.23 -4.14
N ARG A 391 16.19 18.97 -5.26
CA ARG A 391 16.46 17.64 -5.74
C ARG A 391 17.52 16.90 -4.95
N GLN A 392 18.54 17.56 -4.44
CA GLN A 392 19.54 16.93 -3.59
C GLN A 392 18.92 16.26 -2.36
N THR A 393 17.86 16.82 -1.79
CA THR A 393 17.25 16.36 -0.52
C THR A 393 15.85 15.77 -0.69
N GLY A 394 15.16 16.08 -1.79
CA GLY A 394 13.78 15.68 -2.05
C GLY A 394 13.63 14.27 -2.65
N TYR A 395 14.74 13.59 -2.96
CA TYR A 395 14.75 12.27 -3.58
C TYR A 395 15.83 11.39 -2.94
N SER A 396 15.55 10.11 -2.74
CA SER A 396 16.53 9.18 -2.15
C SER A 396 17.48 8.68 -3.23
N TRP A 397 18.53 9.47 -3.53
CA TRP A 397 19.48 9.15 -4.60
C TRP A 397 20.46 8.04 -4.26
N LYS A 398 20.78 7.86 -2.98
CA LYS A 398 21.73 6.84 -2.49
C LYS A 398 21.10 6.19 -1.24
N SER A 399 20.95 4.87 -1.25
CA SER A 399 20.36 4.13 -0.14
C SER A 399 20.72 2.64 -0.23
N SER A 400 20.43 1.89 0.83
CA SER A 400 20.46 0.43 0.78
C SER A 400 19.27 -0.15 0.00
N TYR A 401 18.17 0.58 -0.18
CA TYR A 401 16.90 0.15 -0.79
C TYR A 401 16.39 -1.19 -0.25
N GLY A 402 16.80 -1.56 0.97
CA GLY A 402 16.45 -2.83 1.60
C GLY A 402 17.13 -4.06 0.99
N MET A 403 18.11 -3.89 0.08
CA MET A 403 18.76 -4.98 -0.64
C MET A 403 19.36 -6.06 0.28
N PRO A 404 20.08 -5.75 1.37
CA PRO A 404 20.61 -6.80 2.24
C PRO A 404 19.53 -7.74 2.79
N GLY A 405 18.38 -7.20 3.17
CA GLY A 405 17.24 -8.00 3.62
C GLY A 405 16.59 -8.82 2.49
N ILE A 406 16.53 -8.27 1.28
CA ILE A 406 16.00 -8.95 0.10
C ILE A 406 16.91 -10.12 -0.30
N PHE A 407 18.24 -9.92 -0.28
CA PHE A 407 19.20 -10.99 -0.59
C PHE A 407 19.16 -12.10 0.47
N ALA A 408 19.16 -11.74 1.75
CA ALA A 408 19.02 -12.72 2.83
C ALA A 408 17.72 -13.53 2.70
N TYR A 409 16.62 -12.90 2.33
CA TYR A 409 15.35 -13.58 2.09
C TYR A 409 15.41 -14.52 0.88
N TYR A 410 16.02 -14.10 -0.24
CA TYR A 410 16.25 -14.99 -1.38
C TYR A 410 17.12 -16.19 -1.01
N ASP A 411 18.23 -15.95 -0.31
CA ASP A 411 19.16 -17.00 0.11
C ASP A 411 18.47 -18.00 1.04
N GLU A 412 17.63 -17.54 1.98
CA GLU A 412 16.84 -18.40 2.83
C GLU A 412 15.85 -19.25 2.04
N VAL A 413 15.07 -18.64 1.12
CA VAL A 413 14.11 -19.34 0.26
C VAL A 413 14.80 -20.41 -0.57
N LYS A 414 15.99 -20.10 -1.12
CA LYS A 414 16.78 -21.04 -1.91
C LYS A 414 17.35 -22.18 -1.05
N ALA A 415 17.79 -21.89 0.17
CA ALA A 415 18.43 -22.86 1.05
C ALA A 415 17.45 -23.90 1.59
N ILE A 416 16.27 -23.49 2.04
CA ILE A 416 15.33 -24.40 2.72
C ILE A 416 14.09 -24.73 1.86
N GLY A 417 13.86 -24.01 0.77
CA GLY A 417 12.80 -24.26 -0.20
C GLY A 417 11.40 -23.80 0.28
N ARG A 418 10.46 -23.80 -0.67
CA ARG A 418 9.09 -23.29 -0.50
C ARG A 418 8.36 -23.91 0.69
N THR A 419 8.33 -25.23 0.77
CA THR A 419 7.58 -25.96 1.81
C THR A 419 8.04 -25.57 3.22
N ALA A 420 9.36 -25.51 3.44
CA ALA A 420 9.92 -25.15 4.74
C ALA A 420 9.69 -23.67 5.09
N ILE A 421 9.75 -22.74 4.10
CA ILE A 421 9.40 -21.33 4.32
C ILE A 421 7.94 -21.18 4.74
N LEU A 422 7.00 -21.83 4.04
CA LEU A 422 5.59 -21.77 4.38
C LEU A 422 5.30 -22.39 5.75
N ALA A 423 5.93 -23.51 6.06
CA ALA A 423 5.84 -24.13 7.39
C ALA A 423 6.40 -23.22 8.50
N LYS A 424 7.55 -22.56 8.25
CA LYS A 424 8.16 -21.58 9.17
C LYS A 424 7.23 -20.39 9.41
N ARG A 425 6.62 -19.84 8.37
CA ARG A 425 5.64 -18.74 8.49
C ARG A 425 4.44 -19.16 9.32
N LYS A 426 3.87 -20.34 9.02
CA LYS A 426 2.74 -20.88 9.79
C LYS A 426 3.12 -21.12 11.27
N ALA A 427 4.25 -21.71 11.54
CA ALA A 427 4.71 -21.93 12.92
C ALA A 427 4.90 -20.62 13.69
N ALA A 428 5.41 -19.56 13.02
CA ALA A 428 5.55 -18.23 13.63
C ALA A 428 4.17 -17.60 13.94
N GLU A 429 3.19 -17.73 13.04
CA GLU A 429 1.82 -17.30 13.24
C GLU A 429 1.15 -18.07 14.40
N ASP A 430 1.24 -19.39 14.40
CA ASP A 430 0.71 -20.26 15.45
C ASP A 430 1.34 -19.92 16.82
N ALA A 431 2.66 -19.65 16.85
CA ALA A 431 3.34 -19.24 18.07
C ALA A 431 2.86 -17.85 18.55
N ALA A 432 2.70 -16.89 17.65
CA ALA A 432 2.22 -15.53 17.96
C ALA A 432 0.77 -15.52 18.48
N THR A 433 -0.07 -16.41 17.98
CA THR A 433 -1.48 -16.56 18.38
C THR A 433 -1.70 -17.49 19.58
N SER A 434 -0.68 -18.24 20.01
CA SER A 434 -0.73 -19.08 21.20
C SER A 434 -0.95 -18.25 22.47
N PRO A 435 -1.51 -18.80 23.57
CA PRO A 435 -1.68 -18.10 24.84
C PRO A 435 -0.36 -17.49 25.35
N LYS A 436 0.77 -18.20 25.20
CA LYS A 436 2.10 -17.70 25.57
C LYS A 436 2.55 -16.55 24.68
N GLY A 437 2.34 -16.65 23.37
CA GLY A 437 2.65 -15.59 22.41
C GLY A 437 1.82 -14.34 22.63
N LYS A 438 0.52 -14.50 22.84
CA LYS A 438 -0.39 -13.40 23.22
C LYS A 438 0.06 -12.70 24.50
N ALA A 439 0.33 -13.44 25.58
CA ALA A 439 0.80 -12.89 26.84
C ALA A 439 2.12 -12.13 26.69
N ALA A 440 3.08 -12.69 25.94
CA ALA A 440 4.35 -12.02 25.65
C ALA A 440 4.15 -10.72 24.86
N ARG A 441 3.27 -10.74 23.84
CA ARG A 441 2.91 -9.56 23.03
C ARG A 441 2.21 -8.50 23.88
N ALA A 442 1.25 -8.87 24.73
CA ALA A 442 0.57 -7.95 25.64
C ALA A 442 1.58 -7.21 26.52
N LYS A 443 2.48 -7.98 27.17
CA LYS A 443 3.54 -7.43 28.02
C LYS A 443 4.46 -6.47 27.26
N ALA A 444 4.86 -6.84 26.05
CA ALA A 444 5.73 -6.00 25.21
C ALA A 444 5.05 -4.70 24.74
N LEU A 445 3.73 -4.72 24.51
CA LEU A 445 2.97 -3.56 24.06
C LEU A 445 2.55 -2.63 25.22
N GLU A 446 2.49 -3.11 26.46
CA GLU A 446 1.96 -2.35 27.59
C GLU A 446 2.60 -0.96 27.77
N PRO A 447 3.95 -0.76 27.73
CA PRO A 447 4.52 0.56 27.85
C PRO A 447 4.03 1.51 26.76
N ARG A 448 4.01 1.03 25.50
CA ARG A 448 3.57 1.84 24.37
C ARG A 448 2.07 2.15 24.43
N VAL A 449 1.25 1.24 24.92
CA VAL A 449 -0.19 1.47 25.12
C VAL A 449 -0.43 2.59 26.13
N ARG A 450 0.30 2.59 27.26
CA ARG A 450 0.23 3.68 28.26
C ARG A 450 0.65 5.03 27.68
N GLU A 451 1.71 5.06 26.86
CA GLU A 451 2.12 6.29 26.14
C GLU A 451 1.02 6.77 25.18
N VAL A 452 0.42 5.87 24.41
CA VAL A 452 -0.64 6.21 23.45
C VAL A 452 -1.88 6.75 24.17
N ILE A 453 -2.26 6.15 25.30
CA ILE A 453 -3.37 6.63 26.13
C ILE A 453 -3.06 8.04 26.69
N ALA A 454 -1.87 8.23 27.26
CA ALA A 454 -1.46 9.51 27.84
C ALA A 454 -1.30 10.62 26.80
N ALA A 455 -0.98 10.28 25.55
CA ALA A 455 -0.80 11.24 24.46
C ALA A 455 -2.14 11.74 23.88
N LEU A 456 -3.28 11.14 24.21
CA LEU A 456 -4.59 11.60 23.73
C LEU A 456 -5.00 12.88 24.49
N ASP A 457 -5.22 13.96 23.77
CA ASP A 457 -5.62 15.23 24.38
C ASP A 457 -7.09 15.25 24.86
N ALA A 458 -7.48 16.34 25.50
CA ALA A 458 -8.83 16.52 26.03
C ALA A 458 -9.91 16.47 24.94
N GLN A 459 -9.59 16.82 23.70
CA GLN A 459 -10.49 16.79 22.55
C GLN A 459 -10.54 15.41 21.84
N GLY A 460 -9.72 14.44 22.25
CA GLY A 460 -9.64 13.14 21.61
C GLY A 460 -8.69 13.09 20.40
N ARG A 461 -7.66 13.95 20.38
CA ARG A 461 -6.71 14.04 19.28
C ARG A 461 -5.35 13.50 19.68
N TRP A 462 -4.71 12.79 18.78
CA TRP A 462 -3.28 12.53 18.83
C TRP A 462 -2.58 13.52 17.90
N LEU A 463 -1.83 14.43 18.49
CA LEU A 463 -1.07 15.42 17.74
C LEU A 463 0.31 14.86 17.40
N ALA A 464 0.60 14.78 16.11
CA ALA A 464 1.94 14.48 15.62
C ALA A 464 2.85 15.70 15.88
N SER A 465 4.08 15.43 16.32
CA SER A 465 5.09 16.45 16.56
C SER A 465 5.39 17.25 15.29
N ALA A 466 5.84 18.49 15.47
CA ALA A 466 6.35 19.32 14.39
C ALA A 466 7.47 18.60 13.62
N SER A 467 7.48 18.76 12.31
CA SER A 467 8.45 18.18 11.39
C SER A 467 9.05 19.25 10.49
N ARG A 468 10.12 18.90 9.74
CA ARG A 468 10.72 19.81 8.76
C ARG A 468 9.71 20.33 7.72
N ARG A 469 8.67 19.53 7.41
CA ARG A 469 7.60 19.91 6.47
C ARG A 469 6.40 20.59 7.13
N SER A 470 6.31 20.55 8.46
CA SER A 470 5.24 21.16 9.24
C SER A 470 5.80 21.64 10.59
N PRO A 471 6.05 22.94 10.73
CA PRO A 471 6.68 23.51 11.93
C PRO A 471 5.78 23.51 13.17
N ALA A 472 4.48 23.21 13.03
CA ALA A 472 3.52 23.12 14.12
C ALA A 472 2.99 21.67 14.28
N PRO A 473 2.53 21.27 15.48
CA PRO A 473 1.83 20.01 15.68
C PRO A 473 0.63 19.88 14.76
N GLN A 474 0.36 18.67 14.26
CA GLN A 474 -0.75 18.39 13.35
C GLN A 474 -1.53 17.16 13.76
N ILE A 475 -2.79 17.12 13.42
CA ILE A 475 -3.61 15.90 13.39
C ILE A 475 -3.27 15.18 12.09
N THR A 476 -2.78 13.94 12.16
CA THR A 476 -2.44 13.17 10.97
C THR A 476 -3.09 11.79 10.99
N THR A 477 -3.54 11.33 9.82
CA THR A 477 -4.04 9.97 9.65
C THR A 477 -2.99 8.92 10.01
N SER A 478 -1.72 9.15 9.67
CA SER A 478 -0.61 8.25 10.03
C SER A 478 -0.48 8.05 11.55
N ALA A 479 -0.50 9.13 12.34
CA ALA A 479 -0.42 9.05 13.80
C ALA A 479 -1.65 8.36 14.38
N PHE A 480 -2.83 8.70 13.89
CA PHE A 480 -4.08 8.05 14.30
C PHE A 480 -4.04 6.55 14.03
N ILE A 481 -3.72 6.13 12.80
CA ILE A 481 -3.63 4.72 12.38
C ILE A 481 -2.63 3.96 13.25
N ALA A 482 -1.42 4.50 13.46
CA ALA A 482 -0.38 3.85 14.25
C ALA A 482 -0.80 3.66 15.71
N ASN A 483 -1.42 4.67 16.33
CA ASN A 483 -1.91 4.60 17.69
C ASN A 483 -3.09 3.64 17.83
N LEU A 484 -4.06 3.69 16.92
CA LEU A 484 -5.19 2.77 16.89
C LEU A 484 -4.72 1.32 16.73
N GLN A 485 -3.76 1.05 15.83
CA GLN A 485 -3.17 -0.28 15.64
C GLN A 485 -2.44 -0.79 16.88
N THR A 486 -1.75 0.09 17.62
CA THR A 486 -1.11 -0.26 18.89
C THR A 486 -2.14 -0.72 19.91
N LEU A 487 -3.23 0.04 20.09
CA LEU A 487 -4.31 -0.30 21.01
C LEU A 487 -5.03 -1.60 20.58
N CYS A 488 -5.33 -1.75 19.30
CA CYS A 488 -5.90 -2.99 18.74
C CYS A 488 -4.99 -4.19 18.99
N GLY A 489 -3.68 -4.05 18.74
CA GLY A 489 -2.71 -5.11 18.96
C GLY A 489 -2.65 -5.58 20.42
N TYR A 490 -2.76 -4.65 21.36
CA TYR A 490 -2.84 -4.97 22.79
C TYR A 490 -4.16 -5.66 23.16
N LEU A 491 -5.30 -5.11 22.73
CA LEU A 491 -6.61 -5.69 23.01
C LEU A 491 -6.77 -7.11 22.45
N GLU A 492 -6.19 -7.38 21.28
CA GLU A 492 -6.15 -8.73 20.71
C GLU A 492 -5.27 -9.69 21.54
N ALA A 493 -4.17 -9.17 22.09
CA ALA A 493 -3.23 -9.96 22.86
C ALA A 493 -3.72 -10.32 24.27
N VAL A 494 -4.65 -9.54 24.84
CA VAL A 494 -5.23 -9.79 26.17
C VAL A 494 -6.60 -10.52 26.12
N LYS A 495 -7.12 -10.79 24.91
CA LYS A 495 -8.27 -11.68 24.68
C LYS A 495 -7.82 -13.15 24.85
#